data_2181169a049a8997834c3d853a6dae6b
#
_entry.id   2181169a049a8997834c3d853a6dae6b
#
_cell.length_a   1.000
_cell.length_b   1.000
_cell.length_c   1.000
_cell.angle_alpha   90.00
_cell.angle_beta   90.00
_cell.angle_gamma   90.00
#
_symmetry.space_group_name_H-M   'P 1'
#
loop_
_entity.id
_entity.type
_entity.pdbx_description
1 polymer ?
#
loop_
_entity_poly.entity_id
_entity_poly.type
_entity_poly.pdbx_seq_one_letter_code
_entity_poly.pdbx_strand_id
1 'polypeptide(L)'
;LNDKKVSLNNAELIRAMFLSDSAVYEYEEGLISGYPEEVQNIVIEREQARKQAHIIEQWDIIEKQLRQPNFWAFVKKDASDKDYSSRIEYLFDLISKKKSNDKDELTTFLRFEEMVREKNDVEGLWHLWLKVESYFATLLSWYTDRNYYHKIGYLIAETDNNVLVDLLDKSAKLTKTKFNKSLDWLIRLHLTDRNINTNVYSYNYDENRNELCRLLFFFNVESTRIATTQDKFPFGLYKATNWTLEHIHAQNSERIDRTDKQKWIEWIDENVKALKHLQKRFKNDDPFDPGKLIEMLEEKRNIVKTNTFVFNDFTKCFDSVNAYFDRMAKAEGGSPEVHNISNMTLLSGTMNTSIGNSVFEVKRQLIMKKDAEGEYIPYCTRLVFLKYYNKDKEDFSVQQSFYWSEEDRKNYLDAIEKILENVLNATNPDKEETTDNVKLNEENKYE
;
A
#
# COMPACT_ATOMS: atom_id res chain seq x y z
N LEU A 1 46.61 -7.81 21.33
CA LEU A 1 46.04 -7.26 20.08
C LEU A 1 44.98 -8.22 19.59
N ASN A 2 43.73 -8.00 20.01
CA ASN A 2 42.55 -8.68 19.49
C ASN A 2 42.19 -8.00 18.14
N ASP A 3 42.74 -8.47 17.04
CA ASP A 3 42.18 -8.19 15.73
C ASP A 3 40.79 -8.80 15.68
N LYS A 4 39.78 -7.97 15.86
CA LYS A 4 38.41 -8.32 15.46
C LYS A 4 38.45 -8.47 13.93
N LYS A 5 38.67 -9.68 13.43
CA LYS A 5 38.41 -10.01 12.06
C LYS A 5 36.92 -9.76 11.82
N VAL A 6 36.59 -8.70 11.09
CA VAL A 6 35.25 -8.47 10.61
C VAL A 6 35.00 -9.60 9.59
N SER A 7 34.04 -10.47 9.88
CA SER A 7 33.63 -11.51 8.92
C SER A 7 33.03 -10.84 7.68
N LEU A 8 33.45 -11.28 6.49
CA LEU A 8 32.87 -10.84 5.23
C LEU A 8 31.39 -11.23 5.17
N ASN A 9 30.55 -10.33 4.71
CA ASN A 9 29.14 -10.60 4.48
C ASN A 9 28.89 -11.28 3.10
N ASN A 10 27.67 -11.76 2.86
CA ASN A 10 27.35 -12.44 1.59
C ASN A 10 27.65 -11.57 0.36
N ALA A 11 27.35 -10.27 0.41
CA ALA A 11 27.59 -9.38 -0.73
C ALA A 11 29.09 -9.26 -1.03
N GLU A 12 29.93 -9.16 -0.02
CA GLU A 12 31.41 -9.10 -0.18
C GLU A 12 31.98 -10.41 -0.71
N LEU A 13 31.50 -11.55 -0.22
CA LEU A 13 31.90 -12.87 -0.71
C LEU A 13 31.47 -13.10 -2.16
N ILE A 14 30.22 -12.77 -2.49
CA ILE A 14 29.70 -12.86 -3.87
C ILE A 14 30.46 -11.91 -4.80
N ARG A 15 30.77 -10.69 -4.35
CA ARG A 15 31.61 -9.76 -5.12
C ARG A 15 32.99 -10.33 -5.39
N ALA A 16 33.62 -10.90 -4.37
CA ALA A 16 34.92 -11.55 -4.51
C ALA A 16 34.85 -12.74 -5.49
N MET A 17 33.79 -13.54 -5.45
CA MET A 17 33.57 -14.64 -6.39
C MET A 17 33.50 -14.14 -7.86
N PHE A 18 32.77 -13.05 -8.12
CA PHE A 18 32.68 -12.48 -9.46
C PHE A 18 33.96 -11.78 -9.95
N LEU A 19 34.77 -11.21 -9.04
CA LEU A 19 35.92 -10.38 -9.39
C LEU A 19 37.27 -11.06 -9.09
N SER A 20 37.28 -12.33 -8.70
CA SER A 20 38.54 -13.04 -8.42
C SER A 20 39.35 -13.27 -9.68
N ASP A 21 40.68 -13.33 -9.54
CA ASP A 21 41.58 -13.66 -10.64
C ASP A 21 41.37 -15.08 -11.19
N SER A 22 40.81 -15.95 -10.36
CA SER A 22 40.42 -17.33 -10.72
C SER A 22 39.03 -17.43 -11.36
N ALA A 23 38.26 -16.31 -11.45
CA ALA A 23 36.96 -16.32 -12.08
C ALA A 23 37.13 -16.52 -13.60
N VAL A 24 36.63 -17.66 -14.10
CA VAL A 24 36.65 -17.98 -15.52
C VAL A 24 35.31 -17.58 -16.13
N TYR A 25 35.36 -16.72 -17.14
CA TYR A 25 34.17 -16.33 -17.91
C TYR A 25 34.20 -16.98 -19.27
N GLU A 26 33.02 -17.44 -19.69
CA GLU A 26 32.86 -18.03 -21.03
C GLU A 26 33.21 -17.03 -22.14
N TYR A 27 33.86 -17.51 -23.18
CA TYR A 27 34.03 -16.81 -24.43
C TYR A 27 33.60 -17.73 -25.59
N GLU A 28 33.19 -17.14 -26.70
CA GLU A 28 32.84 -17.92 -27.90
C GLU A 28 34.08 -18.55 -28.51
N GLU A 29 34.34 -19.83 -28.23
CA GLU A 29 35.50 -20.57 -28.77
C GLU A 29 35.63 -20.45 -30.28
N GLY A 30 34.52 -20.36 -31.01
CA GLY A 30 34.50 -20.17 -32.45
C GLY A 30 35.16 -18.87 -32.94
N LEU A 31 35.24 -17.82 -32.12
CA LEU A 31 35.85 -16.54 -32.49
C LEU A 31 37.37 -16.56 -32.46
N ILE A 32 37.99 -17.47 -31.72
CA ILE A 32 39.44 -17.48 -31.49
C ILE A 32 40.14 -18.77 -31.93
N SER A 33 39.42 -19.82 -32.29
CA SER A 33 39.95 -21.15 -32.64
C SER A 33 40.91 -21.15 -33.82
N GLY A 34 40.95 -20.10 -34.63
CA GLY A 34 41.87 -19.93 -35.78
C GLY A 34 43.17 -19.16 -35.50
N TYR A 35 43.33 -18.64 -34.26
CA TYR A 35 44.50 -17.82 -33.89
C TYR A 35 45.55 -18.65 -33.14
N PRO A 36 46.85 -18.22 -33.13
CA PRO A 36 47.89 -18.79 -32.29
C PRO A 36 47.51 -18.70 -30.80
N GLU A 37 47.96 -19.67 -29.98
CA GLU A 37 47.65 -19.78 -28.56
C GLU A 37 47.94 -18.49 -27.76
N GLU A 38 49.08 -17.81 -28.08
CA GLU A 38 49.42 -16.53 -27.46
C GLU A 38 48.38 -15.46 -27.71
N VAL A 39 47.79 -15.42 -28.93
CA VAL A 39 46.75 -14.45 -29.30
C VAL A 39 45.43 -14.83 -28.63
N GLN A 40 45.11 -16.14 -28.55
CA GLN A 40 43.94 -16.62 -27.85
C GLN A 40 43.96 -16.19 -26.37
N ASN A 41 45.08 -16.37 -25.68
CA ASN A 41 45.25 -15.98 -24.28
C ASN A 41 45.06 -14.47 -24.08
N ILE A 42 45.60 -13.64 -24.95
CA ILE A 42 45.42 -12.19 -24.89
C ILE A 42 43.93 -11.80 -25.06
N VAL A 43 43.22 -12.46 -25.97
CA VAL A 43 41.77 -12.20 -26.18
C VAL A 43 40.95 -12.63 -24.96
N ILE A 44 41.27 -13.80 -24.39
CA ILE A 44 40.59 -14.31 -23.18
C ILE A 44 40.80 -13.34 -22.01
N GLU A 45 42.03 -12.95 -21.72
CA GLU A 45 42.34 -12.00 -20.64
C GLU A 45 41.61 -10.66 -20.85
N ARG A 46 41.53 -10.18 -22.07
CA ARG A 46 40.85 -8.92 -22.42
C ARG A 46 39.35 -9.00 -22.22
N GLU A 47 38.71 -10.11 -22.63
CA GLU A 47 37.30 -10.33 -22.45
C GLU A 47 36.97 -10.51 -20.96
N GLN A 48 37.79 -11.21 -20.21
CA GLN A 48 37.65 -11.35 -18.76
C GLN A 48 37.70 -9.97 -18.06
N ALA A 49 38.73 -9.17 -18.39
CA ALA A 49 38.85 -7.82 -17.84
C ALA A 49 37.63 -6.93 -18.21
N ARG A 50 37.11 -7.07 -19.44
CA ARG A 50 35.92 -6.35 -19.90
C ARG A 50 34.66 -6.76 -19.09
N LYS A 51 34.43 -8.06 -18.87
CA LYS A 51 33.31 -8.57 -18.12
C LYS A 51 33.41 -8.13 -16.64
N GLN A 52 34.60 -8.18 -16.05
CA GLN A 52 34.82 -7.69 -14.67
C GLN A 52 34.56 -6.18 -14.55
N ALA A 53 35.03 -5.38 -15.49
CA ALA A 53 34.79 -3.94 -15.54
C ALA A 53 33.26 -3.64 -15.63
N HIS A 54 32.54 -4.39 -16.48
CA HIS A 54 31.09 -4.29 -16.61
C HIS A 54 30.38 -4.63 -15.28
N ILE A 55 30.79 -5.71 -14.61
CA ILE A 55 30.22 -6.09 -13.31
C ILE A 55 30.41 -4.99 -12.28
N ILE A 56 31.61 -4.39 -12.20
CA ILE A 56 31.90 -3.29 -11.27
C ILE A 56 30.99 -2.10 -11.53
N GLU A 57 30.84 -1.68 -12.80
CA GLU A 57 29.99 -0.57 -13.18
C GLU A 57 28.52 -0.84 -12.85
N GLN A 58 28.00 -2.01 -13.23
CA GLN A 58 26.62 -2.38 -12.97
C GLN A 58 26.34 -2.57 -11.48
N TRP A 59 27.29 -3.10 -10.70
CA TRP A 59 27.19 -3.18 -9.25
C TRP A 59 26.93 -1.81 -8.62
N ASP A 60 27.70 -0.82 -9.00
CA ASP A 60 27.57 0.54 -8.46
C ASP A 60 26.22 1.17 -8.84
N ILE A 61 25.76 0.93 -10.08
CA ILE A 61 24.43 1.39 -10.54
C ILE A 61 23.32 0.74 -9.71
N ILE A 62 23.37 -0.57 -9.54
CA ILE A 62 22.38 -1.35 -8.76
C ILE A 62 22.35 -0.87 -7.30
N GLU A 63 23.52 -0.78 -6.67
CA GLU A 63 23.63 -0.36 -5.28
C GLU A 63 23.11 1.08 -5.08
N LYS A 64 23.45 2.00 -5.98
CA LYS A 64 22.96 3.38 -5.97
C LYS A 64 21.43 3.46 -6.06
N GLN A 65 20.84 2.65 -6.95
CA GLN A 65 19.39 2.61 -7.13
C GLN A 65 18.69 1.99 -5.91
N LEU A 66 19.22 0.90 -5.36
CA LEU A 66 18.68 0.27 -4.15
C LEU A 66 18.76 1.18 -2.91
N ARG A 67 19.73 2.11 -2.87
CA ARG A 67 19.84 3.14 -1.82
C ARG A 67 18.77 4.23 -1.92
N GLN A 68 18.06 4.36 -3.04
CA GLN A 68 16.97 5.32 -3.15
C GLN A 68 15.80 4.90 -2.23
N PRO A 69 15.39 5.75 -1.26
CA PRO A 69 14.39 5.36 -0.26
C PRO A 69 13.07 4.88 -0.85
N ASN A 70 12.60 5.55 -1.90
CA ASN A 70 11.32 5.20 -2.55
C ASN A 70 11.41 3.88 -3.33
N PHE A 71 12.56 3.59 -3.97
CA PHE A 71 12.78 2.31 -4.65
C PHE A 71 12.90 1.17 -3.64
N TRP A 72 13.67 1.39 -2.57
CA TRP A 72 13.80 0.42 -1.48
C TRP A 72 12.46 0.10 -0.84
N ALA A 73 11.68 1.12 -0.52
CA ALA A 73 10.34 0.95 0.02
C ALA A 73 9.36 0.25 -0.92
N PHE A 74 9.58 0.35 -2.23
CA PHE A 74 8.80 -0.39 -3.21
C PHE A 74 9.15 -1.88 -3.19
N VAL A 75 10.42 -2.25 -3.24
CA VAL A 75 10.85 -3.66 -3.42
C VAL A 75 10.82 -4.48 -2.13
N LYS A 76 10.94 -3.87 -0.95
CA LYS A 76 10.98 -4.57 0.34
C LYS A 76 9.72 -4.33 1.16
N LYS A 77 9.14 -5.38 1.73
CA LYS A 77 7.95 -5.29 2.59
C LYS A 77 8.21 -4.46 3.83
N ASP A 78 9.29 -4.75 4.54
CA ASP A 78 9.81 -3.94 5.64
C ASP A 78 10.96 -3.08 5.10
N ALA A 79 10.75 -1.77 5.04
CA ALA A 79 11.73 -0.83 4.51
C ALA A 79 12.92 -0.56 5.47
N SER A 80 13.02 -1.27 6.62
CA SER A 80 14.14 -1.12 7.53
C SER A 80 15.46 -1.61 6.92
N ASP A 81 16.55 -0.92 7.24
CA ASP A 81 17.91 -1.29 6.79
C ASP A 81 18.61 -2.29 7.73
N LYS A 82 17.93 -2.74 8.80
CA LYS A 82 18.55 -3.51 9.88
C LYS A 82 19.11 -4.85 9.44
N ASP A 83 18.65 -5.41 8.33
CA ASP A 83 18.99 -6.76 7.88
C ASP A 83 20.12 -6.81 6.85
N TYR A 84 20.54 -5.66 6.29
CA TYR A 84 21.50 -5.62 5.18
C TYR A 84 22.58 -4.56 5.41
N SER A 85 23.84 -5.00 5.42
CA SER A 85 25.02 -4.12 5.39
C SER A 85 25.21 -3.46 4.01
N SER A 86 24.79 -4.16 2.93
CA SER A 86 24.73 -3.68 1.57
C SER A 86 23.40 -4.11 0.95
N ARG A 87 22.64 -3.18 0.38
CA ARG A 87 21.28 -3.47 -0.12
C ARG A 87 21.25 -4.39 -1.35
N ILE A 88 22.34 -4.53 -2.06
CA ILE A 88 22.44 -5.49 -3.17
C ILE A 88 22.32 -6.95 -2.68
N GLU A 89 22.65 -7.22 -1.43
CA GLU A 89 22.48 -8.54 -0.82
C GLU A 89 21.01 -8.98 -0.85
N TYR A 90 20.06 -8.06 -0.71
CA TYR A 90 18.64 -8.37 -0.86
C TYR A 90 18.30 -8.93 -2.25
N LEU A 91 18.93 -8.39 -3.31
CA LEU A 91 18.75 -8.90 -4.66
C LEU A 91 19.31 -10.33 -4.79
N PHE A 92 20.43 -10.61 -4.12
CA PHE A 92 21.01 -11.96 -4.07
C PHE A 92 20.13 -12.93 -3.26
N ASP A 93 19.51 -12.47 -2.18
CA ASP A 93 18.54 -13.25 -1.41
C ASP A 93 17.33 -13.65 -2.27
N LEU A 94 16.81 -12.74 -3.10
CA LEU A 94 15.73 -13.03 -4.05
C LEU A 94 16.16 -14.10 -5.09
N ILE A 95 17.36 -13.98 -5.65
CA ILE A 95 17.88 -14.91 -6.67
C ILE A 95 18.14 -16.28 -6.08
N SER A 96 18.70 -16.34 -4.85
CA SER A 96 18.97 -17.59 -4.12
C SER A 96 17.71 -18.20 -3.49
N LYS A 97 16.56 -17.49 -3.54
CA LYS A 97 15.31 -17.88 -2.88
C LYS A 97 15.50 -18.15 -1.38
N LYS A 98 16.30 -17.31 -0.71
CA LYS A 98 16.54 -17.41 0.74
C LYS A 98 15.22 -17.30 1.49
N LYS A 99 15.01 -18.20 2.44
CA LYS A 99 13.81 -18.21 3.28
C LYS A 99 14.09 -17.54 4.63
N SER A 100 13.07 -16.97 5.25
CA SER A 100 13.19 -16.34 6.57
C SER A 100 13.63 -17.29 7.69
N ASN A 101 13.48 -18.59 7.51
CA ASN A 101 13.92 -19.63 8.47
C ASN A 101 15.33 -20.18 8.19
N ASP A 102 16.00 -19.73 7.13
CA ASP A 102 17.41 -20.08 6.87
C ASP A 102 18.30 -19.39 7.91
N LYS A 103 18.89 -20.20 8.80
CA LYS A 103 19.63 -19.71 9.97
C LYS A 103 21.11 -19.41 9.69
N ASP A 104 21.66 -20.00 8.62
CA ASP A 104 23.05 -19.79 8.26
C ASP A 104 23.21 -18.40 7.62
N GLU A 105 24.09 -17.59 8.20
CA GLU A 105 24.39 -16.24 7.72
C GLU A 105 24.93 -16.24 6.29
N LEU A 106 25.63 -17.30 5.89
CA LEU A 106 26.24 -17.47 4.57
C LEU A 106 25.35 -18.21 3.55
N THR A 107 24.11 -18.50 3.90
CA THR A 107 23.18 -19.27 3.02
C THR A 107 23.15 -18.71 1.59
N THR A 108 23.10 -17.40 1.44
CA THR A 108 23.01 -16.76 0.12
C THR A 108 24.26 -16.99 -0.72
N PHE A 109 25.44 -16.84 -0.12
CA PHE A 109 26.72 -17.10 -0.78
C PHE A 109 26.87 -18.59 -1.15
N LEU A 110 26.57 -19.49 -0.24
CA LEU A 110 26.66 -20.94 -0.51
C LEU A 110 25.74 -21.40 -1.65
N ARG A 111 24.54 -20.84 -1.73
CA ARG A 111 23.63 -21.11 -2.87
C ARG A 111 24.14 -20.54 -4.18
N PHE A 112 24.82 -19.39 -4.16
CA PHE A 112 25.45 -18.83 -5.33
C PHE A 112 26.61 -19.72 -5.82
N GLU A 113 27.46 -20.24 -4.90
CA GLU A 113 28.47 -21.22 -5.26
C GLU A 113 27.87 -22.50 -5.86
N GLU A 114 26.76 -23.01 -5.28
CA GLU A 114 26.07 -24.18 -5.80
C GLU A 114 25.54 -23.93 -7.22
N MET A 115 24.91 -22.77 -7.47
CA MET A 115 24.42 -22.39 -8.81
C MET A 115 25.52 -22.32 -9.87
N VAL A 116 26.73 -21.92 -9.49
CA VAL A 116 27.88 -21.90 -10.39
C VAL A 116 28.36 -23.34 -10.69
N ARG A 117 28.46 -24.19 -9.64
CA ARG A 117 28.91 -25.59 -9.77
C ARG A 117 27.97 -26.48 -10.60
N GLU A 118 26.65 -26.26 -10.47
CA GLU A 118 25.64 -27.06 -11.21
C GLU A 118 25.68 -26.85 -12.72
N LYS A 119 26.25 -25.74 -13.22
CA LYS A 119 26.27 -25.38 -14.63
C LYS A 119 27.63 -25.54 -15.33
N ASN A 120 28.53 -26.40 -14.80
CA ASN A 120 29.90 -26.55 -15.32
C ASN A 120 30.66 -25.23 -15.45
N ASP A 121 31.21 -24.80 -14.37
CA ASP A 121 32.13 -23.69 -14.03
C ASP A 121 32.30 -22.50 -15.02
N VAL A 122 32.35 -22.72 -16.34
CA VAL A 122 32.70 -21.72 -17.33
C VAL A 122 31.53 -20.83 -17.74
N GLU A 123 30.32 -21.40 -17.94
CA GLU A 123 29.10 -20.62 -18.27
C GLU A 123 28.40 -20.07 -17.02
N GLY A 124 28.64 -20.70 -15.86
CA GLY A 124 27.84 -20.44 -14.65
C GLY A 124 27.94 -19.02 -14.13
N LEU A 125 29.15 -18.49 -14.09
CA LEU A 125 29.40 -17.21 -13.41
C LEU A 125 28.84 -16.00 -14.18
N TRP A 126 29.08 -15.94 -15.50
CA TRP A 126 28.55 -14.84 -16.32
C TRP A 126 27.03 -14.88 -16.42
N HIS A 127 26.44 -16.06 -16.64
CA HIS A 127 24.98 -16.21 -16.66
C HIS A 127 24.32 -15.87 -15.32
N LEU A 128 25.00 -16.17 -14.21
CA LEU A 128 24.52 -15.78 -12.88
C LEU A 128 24.51 -14.26 -12.72
N TRP A 129 25.56 -13.58 -13.21
CA TRP A 129 25.59 -12.11 -13.22
C TRP A 129 24.48 -11.51 -14.10
N LEU A 130 24.30 -12.03 -15.31
CA LEU A 130 23.20 -11.61 -16.19
C LEU A 130 21.83 -11.82 -15.56
N LYS A 131 21.67 -12.86 -14.71
CA LYS A 131 20.44 -13.05 -13.92
C LYS A 131 20.28 -11.94 -12.88
N VAL A 132 21.36 -11.50 -12.22
CA VAL A 132 21.33 -10.35 -11.28
C VAL A 132 20.85 -9.10 -12.02
N GLU A 133 21.42 -8.79 -13.16
CA GLU A 133 21.02 -7.63 -13.97
C GLU A 133 19.56 -7.74 -14.44
N SER A 134 19.13 -8.92 -14.89
CA SER A 134 17.76 -9.15 -15.33
C SER A 134 16.73 -8.94 -14.20
N TYR A 135 17.02 -9.44 -12.99
CA TYR A 135 16.16 -9.21 -11.83
C TYR A 135 16.09 -7.72 -11.48
N PHE A 136 17.24 -7.05 -11.44
CA PHE A 136 17.28 -5.60 -11.20
C PHE A 136 16.51 -4.81 -12.26
N ALA A 137 16.75 -5.08 -13.53
CA ALA A 137 16.07 -4.42 -14.65
C ALA A 137 14.56 -4.62 -14.60
N THR A 138 14.10 -5.83 -14.21
CA THR A 138 12.69 -6.14 -14.03
C THR A 138 12.09 -5.31 -12.88
N LEU A 139 12.75 -5.26 -11.72
CA LEU A 139 12.32 -4.46 -10.58
C LEU A 139 12.28 -2.96 -10.91
N LEU A 140 13.27 -2.47 -11.63
CA LEU A 140 13.33 -1.07 -12.08
C LEU A 140 12.22 -0.76 -13.08
N SER A 141 11.94 -1.67 -14.01
CA SER A 141 10.82 -1.56 -14.95
C SER A 141 9.49 -1.49 -14.23
N TRP A 142 9.26 -2.34 -13.23
CA TRP A 142 8.04 -2.32 -12.42
C TRP A 142 7.91 -1.04 -11.59
N TYR A 143 9.03 -0.56 -11.05
CA TYR A 143 9.05 0.70 -10.31
C TYR A 143 8.70 1.90 -11.19
N THR A 144 9.14 1.92 -12.44
CA THR A 144 8.90 3.04 -13.37
C THR A 144 7.52 2.99 -14.01
N ASP A 145 7.01 1.81 -14.31
CA ASP A 145 5.67 1.62 -14.88
C ASP A 145 4.60 1.85 -13.82
N ARG A 146 3.68 2.79 -14.08
CA ARG A 146 2.64 3.18 -13.13
C ARG A 146 1.71 2.04 -12.74
N ASN A 147 1.35 1.19 -13.71
CA ASN A 147 0.45 0.07 -13.47
C ASN A 147 1.10 -1.01 -12.58
N TYR A 148 2.31 -1.42 -12.95
CA TYR A 148 3.07 -2.39 -12.17
C TYR A 148 3.45 -1.86 -10.79
N TYR A 149 3.86 -0.60 -10.69
CA TYR A 149 4.19 0.03 -9.40
C TYR A 149 3.06 -0.11 -8.37
N HIS A 150 1.83 0.23 -8.77
CA HIS A 150 0.71 0.22 -7.82
C HIS A 150 0.26 -1.21 -7.49
N LYS A 151 0.10 -2.08 -8.48
CA LYS A 151 -0.35 -3.46 -8.26
C LYS A 151 0.67 -4.31 -7.51
N ILE A 152 1.94 -4.27 -7.94
CA ILE A 152 3.02 -5.02 -7.31
C ILE A 152 3.35 -4.44 -5.94
N GLY A 153 3.41 -3.11 -5.80
CA GLY A 153 3.64 -2.45 -4.53
C GLY A 153 2.58 -2.79 -3.48
N TYR A 154 1.30 -2.89 -3.87
CA TYR A 154 0.23 -3.38 -3.01
C TYR A 154 0.47 -4.83 -2.56
N LEU A 155 0.76 -5.73 -3.50
CA LEU A 155 1.03 -7.14 -3.18
C LEU A 155 2.23 -7.29 -2.24
N ILE A 156 3.33 -6.55 -2.46
CA ILE A 156 4.49 -6.58 -1.58
C ILE A 156 4.15 -6.04 -0.18
N ALA A 157 3.32 -5.00 -0.08
CA ALA A 157 2.95 -4.42 1.21
C ALA A 157 2.10 -5.36 2.06
N GLU A 158 1.19 -6.10 1.44
CA GLU A 158 0.14 -6.86 2.14
C GLU A 158 0.40 -8.36 2.26
N THR A 159 1.21 -8.95 1.36
CA THR A 159 1.44 -10.38 1.36
C THR A 159 2.75 -10.76 2.07
N ASP A 160 3.16 -12.02 1.99
CA ASP A 160 4.41 -12.48 2.59
C ASP A 160 5.66 -12.06 1.78
N ASN A 161 6.85 -12.26 2.36
CA ASN A 161 8.11 -11.86 1.74
C ASN A 161 8.47 -12.65 0.47
N ASN A 162 7.77 -13.76 0.19
CA ASN A 162 8.05 -14.60 -0.97
C ASN A 162 7.34 -14.14 -2.23
N VAL A 163 6.31 -13.29 -2.10
CA VAL A 163 5.51 -12.81 -3.24
C VAL A 163 6.37 -12.22 -4.35
N LEU A 164 7.43 -11.49 -3.99
CA LEU A 164 8.29 -10.85 -4.98
C LEU A 164 9.07 -11.86 -5.82
N VAL A 165 9.54 -12.95 -5.21
CA VAL A 165 10.21 -14.07 -5.92
C VAL A 165 9.24 -14.73 -6.89
N ASP A 166 8.01 -15.01 -6.43
CA ASP A 166 6.97 -15.63 -7.26
C ASP A 166 6.58 -14.72 -8.45
N LEU A 167 6.50 -13.41 -8.23
CA LEU A 167 6.22 -12.45 -9.29
C LEU A 167 7.35 -12.36 -10.31
N LEU A 168 8.62 -12.38 -9.88
CA LEU A 168 9.78 -12.41 -10.77
C LEU A 168 9.79 -13.69 -11.62
N ASP A 169 9.56 -14.84 -11.00
CA ASP A 169 9.48 -16.13 -11.71
C ASP A 169 8.31 -16.16 -12.71
N LYS A 170 7.16 -15.60 -12.36
CA LYS A 170 5.99 -15.50 -13.26
C LYS A 170 6.25 -14.54 -14.42
N SER A 171 6.82 -13.37 -14.16
CA SER A 171 7.09 -12.38 -15.21
C SER A 171 8.08 -12.88 -16.26
N ALA A 172 9.03 -13.74 -15.86
CA ALA A 172 9.97 -14.34 -16.78
C ALA A 172 9.33 -15.38 -17.74
N LYS A 173 8.18 -15.94 -17.36
CA LYS A 173 7.51 -17.03 -18.10
C LYS A 173 6.29 -16.56 -18.89
N LEU A 174 5.67 -15.46 -18.47
CA LEU A 174 4.40 -14.98 -19.02
C LEU A 174 4.62 -13.79 -19.96
N THR A 175 3.72 -13.66 -20.94
CA THR A 175 3.62 -12.40 -21.70
C THR A 175 3.17 -11.26 -20.79
N LYS A 176 3.47 -10.01 -21.15
CA LYS A 176 3.05 -8.83 -20.37
C LYS A 176 1.55 -8.82 -20.07
N THR A 177 0.72 -9.19 -21.05
CA THR A 177 -0.74 -9.25 -20.89
C THR A 177 -1.16 -10.32 -19.88
N LYS A 178 -0.61 -11.53 -19.98
CA LYS A 178 -0.91 -12.61 -19.03
C LYS A 178 -0.39 -12.29 -17.63
N PHE A 179 0.79 -11.70 -17.53
CA PHE A 179 1.34 -11.28 -16.25
C PHE A 179 0.45 -10.22 -15.58
N ASN A 180 -0.03 -9.23 -16.33
CA ASN A 180 -0.94 -8.24 -15.79
C ASN A 180 -2.27 -8.85 -15.30
N LYS A 181 -2.88 -9.78 -16.06
CA LYS A 181 -4.04 -10.54 -15.62
C LYS A 181 -3.76 -11.36 -14.34
N SER A 182 -2.55 -11.93 -14.21
CA SER A 182 -2.16 -12.68 -13.02
C SER A 182 -2.02 -11.77 -11.78
N LEU A 183 -1.60 -10.51 -11.94
CA LEU A 183 -1.58 -9.55 -10.84
C LEU A 183 -3.00 -9.23 -10.36
N ASP A 184 -3.94 -8.97 -11.26
CA ASP A 184 -5.34 -8.72 -10.91
C ASP A 184 -5.97 -9.91 -10.20
N TRP A 185 -5.68 -11.13 -10.67
CA TRP A 185 -6.12 -12.35 -10.03
C TRP A 185 -5.54 -12.52 -8.61
N LEU A 186 -4.25 -12.28 -8.42
CA LEU A 186 -3.60 -12.37 -7.10
C LEU A 186 -4.19 -11.33 -6.12
N ILE A 187 -4.44 -10.12 -6.59
CA ILE A 187 -5.08 -9.07 -5.78
C ILE A 187 -6.51 -9.50 -5.41
N ARG A 188 -7.29 -10.03 -6.36
CA ARG A 188 -8.63 -10.57 -6.07
C ARG A 188 -8.59 -11.62 -4.98
N LEU A 189 -7.71 -12.61 -5.12
CA LEU A 189 -7.55 -13.68 -4.11
C LEU A 189 -7.23 -13.12 -2.73
N HIS A 190 -6.42 -12.06 -2.68
CA HIS A 190 -6.06 -11.43 -1.43
C HIS A 190 -7.22 -10.63 -0.81
N LEU A 191 -7.98 -9.88 -1.62
CA LEU A 191 -9.13 -9.10 -1.17
C LEU A 191 -10.29 -9.96 -0.69
N THR A 192 -10.48 -11.13 -1.29
CA THR A 192 -11.58 -12.06 -0.98
C THR A 192 -11.19 -13.16 0.01
N ASP A 193 -10.01 -13.06 0.61
CA ASP A 193 -9.42 -14.10 1.48
C ASP A 193 -9.47 -15.51 0.84
N ARG A 194 -9.13 -15.56 -0.47
CA ARG A 194 -9.17 -16.74 -1.36
C ARG A 194 -10.56 -17.33 -1.62
N ASN A 195 -11.60 -16.77 -1.07
CA ASN A 195 -12.99 -17.14 -1.39
C ASN A 195 -13.58 -16.15 -2.42
N ILE A 196 -13.40 -16.45 -3.70
CA ILE A 196 -13.80 -15.57 -4.80
C ILE A 196 -15.30 -15.26 -4.89
N ASN A 197 -16.13 -15.96 -4.13
CA ASN A 197 -17.57 -15.74 -4.03
C ASN A 197 -17.94 -14.75 -2.89
N THR A 198 -16.96 -14.29 -2.12
CA THR A 198 -17.19 -13.33 -1.04
C THR A 198 -17.67 -12.00 -1.62
N ASN A 199 -18.80 -11.52 -1.09
CA ASN A 199 -19.22 -10.14 -1.35
C ASN A 199 -18.41 -9.18 -0.47
N VAL A 200 -17.32 -8.65 -1.01
CA VAL A 200 -16.43 -7.73 -0.26
C VAL A 200 -17.11 -6.41 0.15
N TYR A 201 -18.20 -6.04 -0.50
CA TYR A 201 -18.96 -4.82 -0.18
C TYR A 201 -19.84 -4.98 1.06
N SER A 202 -20.06 -6.23 1.52
CA SER A 202 -20.73 -6.53 2.79
C SER A 202 -19.78 -6.50 3.99
N TYR A 203 -18.48 -6.29 3.80
CA TYR A 203 -17.55 -6.17 4.90
C TYR A 203 -17.93 -5.04 5.87
N ASN A 204 -17.85 -5.34 7.14
CA ASN A 204 -18.17 -4.40 8.20
C ASN A 204 -17.08 -4.36 9.28
N TYR A 205 -17.13 -3.31 10.10
CA TYR A 205 -16.09 -3.03 11.09
C TYR A 205 -16.00 -4.10 12.19
N ASP A 206 -17.10 -4.72 12.57
CA ASP A 206 -17.15 -5.64 13.72
C ASP A 206 -16.62 -7.03 13.35
N GLU A 207 -16.98 -7.52 12.17
CA GLU A 207 -16.72 -8.90 11.75
C GLU A 207 -15.50 -9.04 10.83
N ASN A 208 -15.25 -8.03 9.98
CA ASN A 208 -14.28 -8.12 8.88
C ASN A 208 -13.26 -6.97 8.90
N ARG A 209 -12.82 -6.58 10.09
CA ARG A 209 -11.98 -5.38 10.27
C ARG A 209 -10.69 -5.40 9.44
N ASN A 210 -10.01 -6.54 9.41
CA ASN A 210 -8.75 -6.68 8.68
C ASN A 210 -8.97 -6.68 7.16
N GLU A 211 -9.99 -7.39 6.70
CA GLU A 211 -10.40 -7.47 5.30
C GLU A 211 -10.86 -6.10 4.79
N LEU A 212 -11.62 -5.38 5.61
CA LEU A 212 -12.06 -4.02 5.31
C LEU A 212 -10.89 -3.03 5.22
N CYS A 213 -9.91 -3.12 6.14
CA CYS A 213 -8.69 -2.33 6.10
C CYS A 213 -7.91 -2.59 4.80
N ARG A 214 -7.74 -3.86 4.44
CA ARG A 214 -7.07 -4.33 3.22
C ARG A 214 -7.76 -3.84 1.94
N LEU A 215 -9.10 -3.91 1.93
CA LEU A 215 -9.91 -3.43 0.81
C LEU A 215 -9.78 -1.92 0.62
N LEU A 216 -9.93 -1.14 1.68
CA LEU A 216 -9.80 0.32 1.65
C LEU A 216 -8.37 0.76 1.33
N PHE A 217 -7.37 -0.02 1.74
CA PHE A 217 -6.00 0.21 1.31
C PHE A 217 -5.86 0.04 -0.21
N PHE A 218 -6.31 -1.08 -0.75
CA PHE A 218 -6.27 -1.29 -2.21
C PHE A 218 -7.08 -0.24 -2.96
N PHE A 219 -8.24 0.14 -2.44
CA PHE A 219 -9.05 1.22 -3.03
C PHE A 219 -8.27 2.54 -3.14
N ASN A 220 -7.47 2.91 -2.11
CA ASN A 220 -6.60 4.08 -2.16
C ASN A 220 -5.46 3.92 -3.19
N VAL A 221 -4.82 2.76 -3.24
CA VAL A 221 -3.75 2.45 -4.20
C VAL A 221 -4.27 2.52 -5.64
N GLU A 222 -5.39 1.87 -5.91
CA GLU A 222 -5.97 1.81 -7.25
C GLU A 222 -6.54 3.16 -7.69
N SER A 223 -7.20 3.89 -6.80
CA SER A 223 -7.66 5.26 -7.06
C SER A 223 -6.50 6.19 -7.40
N THR A 224 -5.37 6.06 -6.70
CA THR A 224 -4.15 6.83 -7.02
C THR A 224 -3.62 6.43 -8.40
N ARG A 225 -3.63 5.13 -8.75
CA ARG A 225 -3.16 4.63 -10.03
C ARG A 225 -3.94 5.21 -11.22
N ILE A 226 -5.27 5.28 -11.11
CA ILE A 226 -6.14 5.75 -12.20
C ILE A 226 -6.34 7.27 -12.20
N ALA A 227 -5.97 7.97 -11.13
CA ALA A 227 -6.06 9.42 -11.08
C ALA A 227 -5.22 10.07 -12.20
N THR A 228 -5.67 11.20 -12.70
CA THR A 228 -4.99 11.95 -13.76
C THR A 228 -3.70 12.63 -13.29
N THR A 229 -3.48 12.74 -11.98
CA THR A 229 -2.22 13.21 -11.39
C THR A 229 -1.11 12.20 -11.67
N GLN A 230 0.13 12.67 -11.79
CA GLN A 230 1.29 11.79 -11.97
C GLN A 230 1.82 11.20 -10.67
N ASP A 231 1.14 11.44 -9.55
CA ASP A 231 1.55 10.96 -8.24
C ASP A 231 1.53 9.43 -8.17
N LYS A 232 2.52 8.88 -7.49
CA LYS A 232 2.59 7.46 -7.14
C LYS A 232 2.12 7.28 -5.70
N PHE A 233 1.48 6.14 -5.40
CA PHE A 233 1.12 5.82 -4.02
C PHE A 233 2.39 5.73 -3.14
N PRO A 234 2.45 6.41 -1.98
CA PRO A 234 3.66 6.49 -1.18
C PRO A 234 3.86 5.25 -0.28
N PHE A 235 4.23 4.11 -0.87
CA PHE A 235 4.40 2.86 -0.13
C PHE A 235 5.39 2.96 1.05
N GLY A 236 6.44 3.79 0.94
CA GLY A 236 7.37 4.02 2.04
C GLY A 236 6.71 4.61 3.27
N LEU A 237 5.88 5.62 3.06
CA LEU A 237 5.11 6.25 4.13
C LEU A 237 4.03 5.30 4.67
N TYR A 238 3.35 4.56 3.80
CA TYR A 238 2.36 3.57 4.21
C TYR A 238 2.97 2.52 5.16
N LYS A 239 4.11 1.94 4.78
CA LYS A 239 4.81 0.91 5.57
C LYS A 239 5.40 1.43 6.89
N ALA A 240 5.76 2.70 6.95
CA ALA A 240 6.29 3.34 8.16
C ALA A 240 5.20 3.77 9.16
N THR A 241 3.93 3.69 8.79
CA THR A 241 2.81 4.23 9.56
C THR A 241 1.82 3.10 9.91
N ASN A 242 1.29 3.12 11.13
CA ASN A 242 0.17 2.25 11.49
C ASN A 242 -1.15 2.83 10.96
N TRP A 243 -1.79 2.14 10.04
CA TRP A 243 -3.06 2.55 9.44
C TRP A 243 -4.24 1.90 10.14
N THR A 244 -5.28 2.67 10.37
CA THR A 244 -6.48 2.23 11.10
C THR A 244 -7.74 2.65 10.36
N LEU A 245 -8.81 1.89 10.59
CA LEU A 245 -10.15 2.27 10.13
C LEU A 245 -10.69 3.40 10.98
N GLU A 246 -11.24 4.40 10.32
CA GLU A 246 -11.95 5.51 10.93
C GLU A 246 -13.38 5.59 10.41
N HIS A 247 -14.35 5.76 11.34
CA HIS A 247 -15.73 6.04 10.99
C HIS A 247 -15.85 7.46 10.43
N ILE A 248 -16.39 7.59 9.24
CA ILE A 248 -16.59 8.91 8.60
C ILE A 248 -17.58 9.71 9.44
N HIS A 249 -18.71 9.10 9.83
CA HIS A 249 -19.63 9.63 10.82
C HIS A 249 -19.48 8.87 12.14
N ALA A 250 -19.30 9.58 13.24
CA ALA A 250 -19.03 8.99 14.55
C ALA A 250 -20.24 8.25 15.12
N GLN A 251 -19.97 7.23 15.94
CA GLN A 251 -20.97 6.33 16.45
C GLN A 251 -21.22 6.41 17.95
N ASN A 252 -20.17 6.50 18.75
CA ASN A 252 -20.25 6.28 20.18
C ASN A 252 -19.26 7.11 20.99
N SER A 253 -19.74 7.63 22.13
CA SER A 253 -18.89 8.28 23.14
C SER A 253 -17.94 7.31 23.87
N GLU A 254 -18.11 5.99 23.71
CA GLU A 254 -17.38 4.95 24.48
C GLU A 254 -15.86 4.98 24.34
N ARG A 255 -15.34 5.56 23.25
CA ARG A 255 -13.89 5.71 23.02
C ARG A 255 -13.30 6.97 23.64
N ILE A 256 -14.11 7.83 24.25
CA ILE A 256 -13.63 9.03 24.91
C ILE A 256 -13.21 8.64 26.33
N ASP A 257 -12.02 9.08 26.74
CA ASP A 257 -11.51 8.83 28.09
C ASP A 257 -12.51 9.37 29.12
N ARG A 258 -13.00 8.45 29.98
CA ARG A 258 -14.04 8.73 30.98
C ARG A 258 -13.59 9.64 32.10
N THR A 259 -12.29 9.95 32.17
CA THR A 259 -11.67 10.71 33.28
C THR A 259 -11.03 12.02 32.79
N ASP A 260 -10.73 12.14 31.50
CA ASP A 260 -10.03 13.28 30.94
C ASP A 260 -10.96 14.45 30.62
N LYS A 261 -11.20 15.26 31.62
CA LYS A 261 -12.04 16.48 31.49
C LYS A 261 -11.48 17.50 30.50
N GLN A 262 -10.16 17.50 30.27
CA GLN A 262 -9.56 18.39 29.29
C GLN A 262 -9.95 18.02 27.87
N LYS A 263 -9.95 16.73 27.55
CA LYS A 263 -10.46 16.21 26.25
C LYS A 263 -11.95 16.49 26.06
N TRP A 264 -12.75 16.45 27.13
CA TRP A 264 -14.16 16.82 27.02
C TRP A 264 -14.35 18.28 26.67
N ILE A 265 -13.52 19.17 27.24
CA ILE A 265 -13.56 20.61 26.92
C ILE A 265 -13.15 20.81 25.44
N GLU A 266 -12.06 20.20 25.02
CA GLU A 266 -11.59 20.27 23.62
C GLU A 266 -12.66 19.80 22.64
N TRP A 267 -13.30 18.66 22.93
CA TRP A 267 -14.42 18.14 22.13
C TRP A 267 -15.60 19.12 22.07
N ILE A 268 -16.00 19.69 23.19
CA ILE A 268 -17.09 20.68 23.25
C ILE A 268 -16.71 21.93 22.44
N ASP A 269 -15.49 22.46 22.61
CA ASP A 269 -15.02 23.65 21.92
C ASP A 269 -14.99 23.46 20.38
N GLU A 270 -14.54 22.30 19.92
CA GLU A 270 -14.55 21.95 18.49
C GLU A 270 -15.96 21.88 17.92
N ASN A 271 -16.88 21.22 18.63
CA ASN A 271 -18.28 21.11 18.21
C ASN A 271 -19.01 22.46 18.24
N VAL A 272 -18.81 23.30 19.26
CA VAL A 272 -19.35 24.67 19.33
C VAL A 272 -18.83 25.49 18.14
N LYS A 273 -17.56 25.39 17.83
CA LYS A 273 -16.96 26.07 16.66
C LYS A 273 -17.62 25.64 15.36
N ALA A 274 -17.79 24.31 15.15
CA ALA A 274 -18.44 23.77 13.96
C ALA A 274 -19.91 24.22 13.86
N LEU A 275 -20.67 24.13 14.96
CA LEU A 275 -22.05 24.56 15.00
C LEU A 275 -22.24 26.06 14.77
N LYS A 276 -21.36 26.92 15.32
CA LYS A 276 -21.36 28.36 15.04
C LYS A 276 -21.04 28.66 13.57
N HIS A 277 -20.17 27.88 12.94
CA HIS A 277 -19.91 28.03 11.52
C HIS A 277 -21.13 27.63 10.68
N LEU A 278 -21.82 26.56 11.07
CA LEU A 278 -23.05 26.11 10.45
C LEU A 278 -24.18 27.12 10.66
N GLN A 279 -24.34 27.68 11.87
CA GLN A 279 -25.40 28.64 12.20
C GLN A 279 -25.42 29.87 11.29
N LYS A 280 -24.26 30.34 10.84
CA LYS A 280 -24.15 31.51 9.94
C LYS A 280 -24.89 31.31 8.60
N ARG A 281 -25.31 30.10 8.30
CA ARG A 281 -25.94 29.72 7.03
C ARG A 281 -27.45 29.53 7.15
N PHE A 282 -27.98 29.46 8.36
CA PHE A 282 -29.41 29.39 8.62
C PHE A 282 -30.02 30.79 8.72
N LYS A 283 -31.26 30.90 8.29
CA LYS A 283 -32.10 32.09 8.54
C LYS A 283 -32.70 31.98 9.93
N ASN A 284 -33.09 33.11 10.49
CA ASN A 284 -33.85 33.14 11.75
C ASN A 284 -35.09 32.23 11.63
N ASP A 285 -35.37 31.45 12.67
CA ASP A 285 -36.48 30.49 12.78
C ASP A 285 -36.37 29.22 11.90
N ASP A 286 -35.17 28.90 11.40
CA ASP A 286 -34.96 27.62 10.72
C ASP A 286 -35.05 26.46 11.73
N PRO A 287 -35.81 25.38 11.41
CA PRO A 287 -35.96 24.24 12.33
C PRO A 287 -34.64 23.50 12.61
N PHE A 288 -33.61 23.76 11.82
CA PHE A 288 -32.25 23.24 12.01
C PHE A 288 -31.25 24.27 12.56
N ASP A 289 -31.71 25.46 13.02
CA ASP A 289 -30.82 26.40 13.70
C ASP A 289 -30.21 25.74 14.96
N PRO A 290 -28.86 25.64 15.06
CA PRO A 290 -28.18 25.03 16.19
C PRO A 290 -28.07 25.93 17.43
N GLY A 291 -28.65 27.11 17.44
CA GLY A 291 -28.47 28.12 18.50
C GLY A 291 -28.68 27.56 19.91
N LYS A 292 -29.79 26.84 20.16
CA LYS A 292 -30.07 26.22 21.46
C LYS A 292 -29.03 25.15 21.84
N LEU A 293 -28.53 24.40 20.86
CA LEU A 293 -27.51 23.38 21.10
C LEU A 293 -26.16 24.03 21.44
N ILE A 294 -25.82 25.13 20.78
CA ILE A 294 -24.62 25.92 21.08
C ILE A 294 -24.67 26.46 22.50
N GLU A 295 -25.79 27.11 22.89
CA GLU A 295 -25.99 27.63 24.25
C GLU A 295 -25.82 26.55 25.31
N MET A 296 -26.44 25.40 25.10
CA MET A 296 -26.33 24.25 26.01
C MET A 296 -24.87 23.77 26.13
N LEU A 297 -24.16 23.62 25.04
CA LEU A 297 -22.77 23.17 25.05
C LEU A 297 -21.85 24.18 25.75
N GLU A 298 -22.02 25.49 25.52
CA GLU A 298 -21.26 26.54 26.19
C GLU A 298 -21.51 26.58 27.70
N GLU A 299 -22.77 26.39 28.13
CA GLU A 299 -23.09 26.25 29.54
C GLU A 299 -22.39 25.05 30.19
N LYS A 300 -22.46 23.87 29.54
CA LYS A 300 -21.82 22.66 30.03
C LYS A 300 -20.29 22.79 30.05
N ARG A 301 -19.69 23.39 29.04
CA ARG A 301 -18.24 23.67 28.97
C ARG A 301 -17.75 24.42 30.22
N ASN A 302 -18.51 25.40 30.68
CA ASN A 302 -18.11 26.23 31.83
C ASN A 302 -18.08 25.43 33.15
N ILE A 303 -18.84 24.36 33.25
CA ILE A 303 -18.94 23.52 34.44
C ILE A 303 -18.19 22.19 34.39
N VAL A 304 -17.56 21.83 33.24
CA VAL A 304 -16.82 20.56 33.06
C VAL A 304 -15.77 20.35 34.16
N LYS A 305 -15.05 21.42 34.56
CA LYS A 305 -14.00 21.32 35.59
C LYS A 305 -14.49 21.12 36.98
N THR A 306 -15.81 21.33 37.24
CA THR A 306 -16.41 21.12 38.57
C THR A 306 -16.51 19.63 38.89
N ASN A 307 -16.61 19.31 40.20
CA ASN A 307 -16.80 17.92 40.65
C ASN A 307 -18.21 17.40 40.35
N THR A 308 -19.16 18.27 40.07
CA THR A 308 -20.57 17.95 39.79
C THR A 308 -20.76 17.47 38.34
N PHE A 309 -19.84 17.81 37.41
CA PHE A 309 -19.90 17.37 36.03
C PHE A 309 -19.16 16.04 35.89
N VAL A 310 -19.87 15.00 35.55
CA VAL A 310 -19.37 13.62 35.42
C VAL A 310 -19.46 13.14 33.94
N PHE A 311 -18.85 12.00 33.65
CA PHE A 311 -18.85 11.42 32.30
C PHE A 311 -20.25 11.27 31.69
N ASN A 312 -21.27 10.91 32.49
CA ASN A 312 -22.64 10.80 32.01
C ASN A 312 -23.21 12.15 31.51
N ASP A 313 -22.80 13.27 32.09
CA ASP A 313 -23.23 14.59 31.61
C ASP A 313 -22.54 14.96 30.29
N PHE A 314 -21.27 14.57 30.15
CA PHE A 314 -20.56 14.68 28.88
C PHE A 314 -21.22 13.81 27.80
N THR A 315 -21.61 12.56 28.12
CA THR A 315 -22.31 11.68 27.18
C THR A 315 -23.62 12.30 26.68
N LYS A 316 -24.37 12.99 27.53
CA LYS A 316 -25.58 13.72 27.11
C LYS A 316 -25.29 14.84 26.13
N CYS A 317 -24.17 15.54 26.31
CA CYS A 317 -23.72 16.55 25.32
C CYS A 317 -23.41 15.88 23.98
N PHE A 318 -22.67 14.78 24.02
CA PHE A 318 -22.32 13.99 22.85
C PHE A 318 -23.56 13.49 22.10
N ASP A 319 -24.50 12.88 22.81
CA ASP A 319 -25.75 12.36 22.24
C ASP A 319 -26.59 13.48 21.62
N SER A 320 -26.63 14.67 22.24
CA SER A 320 -27.36 15.82 21.73
C SER A 320 -26.78 16.34 20.42
N VAL A 321 -25.45 16.37 20.30
CA VAL A 321 -24.78 16.78 19.07
C VAL A 321 -25.01 15.74 17.97
N ASN A 322 -24.86 14.46 18.28
CA ASN A 322 -25.12 13.40 17.30
C ASN A 322 -26.59 13.40 16.85
N ALA A 323 -27.53 13.48 17.78
CA ALA A 323 -28.96 13.55 17.44
C ALA A 323 -29.31 14.75 16.56
N TYR A 324 -28.63 15.90 16.74
CA TYR A 324 -28.79 17.05 15.87
C TYR A 324 -28.34 16.75 14.42
N PHE A 325 -27.12 16.22 14.22
CA PHE A 325 -26.61 15.88 12.90
C PHE A 325 -27.36 14.70 12.26
N ASP A 326 -27.77 13.71 13.04
CA ASP A 326 -28.62 12.60 12.57
C ASP A 326 -29.99 13.08 12.09
N ARG A 327 -30.59 14.06 12.75
CA ARG A 327 -31.85 14.66 12.31
C ARG A 327 -31.68 15.37 10.98
N MET A 328 -30.56 16.09 10.79
CA MET A 328 -30.23 16.69 9.50
C MET A 328 -30.06 15.64 8.41
N ALA A 329 -29.34 14.56 8.70
CA ALA A 329 -29.11 13.47 7.75
C ALA A 329 -30.41 12.71 7.43
N LYS A 330 -31.30 12.48 8.42
CA LYS A 330 -32.60 11.78 8.25
C LYS A 330 -33.66 12.59 7.51
N ALA A 331 -33.57 13.92 7.55
CA ALA A 331 -34.46 14.76 6.76
C ALA A 331 -34.32 14.49 5.24
N GLU A 332 -33.23 13.82 4.85
CA GLU A 332 -32.94 13.37 3.48
C GLU A 332 -33.10 11.84 3.25
N GLY A 333 -33.59 11.06 4.25
CA GLY A 333 -34.15 9.72 3.96
C GLY A 333 -33.36 8.50 4.40
N GLY A 334 -32.59 8.48 5.51
CA GLY A 334 -31.87 7.27 5.85
C GLY A 334 -31.71 6.88 7.33
N SER A 335 -31.67 5.56 7.59
CA SER A 335 -31.15 4.98 8.84
C SER A 335 -29.68 4.61 8.64
N PRO A 336 -28.74 5.07 9.46
CA PRO A 336 -27.33 4.83 9.24
C PRO A 336 -26.91 3.40 9.60
N GLU A 337 -26.47 2.61 8.62
CA GLU A 337 -25.62 1.44 8.86
C GLU A 337 -24.20 1.92 9.21
N VAL A 338 -23.93 2.04 10.47
CA VAL A 338 -22.75 2.75 10.97
C VAL A 338 -21.46 1.96 10.80
N HIS A 339 -21.53 0.61 10.79
CA HIS A 339 -20.37 -0.28 10.66
C HIS A 339 -20.06 -0.72 9.23
N ASN A 340 -20.87 -0.30 8.27
CA ASN A 340 -20.72 -0.66 6.87
C ASN A 340 -19.53 0.07 6.24
N ILE A 341 -18.93 -0.55 5.21
CA ILE A 341 -17.84 0.02 4.41
C ILE A 341 -18.11 1.45 3.92
N SER A 342 -19.37 1.78 3.61
CA SER A 342 -19.79 3.11 3.14
C SER A 342 -19.63 4.22 4.20
N ASN A 343 -19.33 3.85 5.45
CA ASN A 343 -19.04 4.78 6.56
C ASN A 343 -17.61 4.62 7.09
N MET A 344 -16.72 3.94 6.37
CA MET A 344 -15.35 3.67 6.78
C MET A 344 -14.34 4.28 5.85
N THR A 345 -13.23 4.77 6.42
CA THR A 345 -12.07 5.25 5.67
C THR A 345 -10.77 4.92 6.41
N LEU A 346 -9.62 5.12 5.75
CA LEU A 346 -8.30 4.89 6.36
C LEU A 346 -7.68 6.19 6.84
N LEU A 347 -7.14 6.15 8.07
CA LEU A 347 -6.30 7.19 8.62
C LEU A 347 -5.08 6.59 9.33
N SER A 348 -4.02 7.39 9.50
CA SER A 348 -2.93 6.99 10.40
C SER A 348 -3.42 6.90 11.84
N GLY A 349 -2.88 5.98 12.63
CA GLY A 349 -3.28 5.80 14.03
C GLY A 349 -3.10 7.07 14.87
N THR A 350 -2.08 7.87 14.60
CA THR A 350 -1.86 9.17 15.25
C THR A 350 -2.95 10.18 14.90
N MET A 351 -3.32 10.25 13.64
CA MET A 351 -4.38 11.15 13.17
C MET A 351 -5.75 10.70 13.69
N ASN A 352 -6.05 9.40 13.62
CA ASN A 352 -7.27 8.82 14.14
C ASN A 352 -7.46 9.15 15.64
N THR A 353 -6.40 9.04 16.42
CA THR A 353 -6.42 9.44 17.84
C THR A 353 -6.70 10.95 18.02
N SER A 354 -6.16 11.81 17.15
CA SER A 354 -6.33 13.26 17.24
C SER A 354 -7.71 13.74 16.80
N ILE A 355 -8.35 13.03 15.86
CA ILE A 355 -9.69 13.38 15.34
C ILE A 355 -10.80 12.90 16.30
N GLY A 356 -10.54 11.81 17.01
CA GLY A 356 -11.46 11.28 18.02
C GLY A 356 -12.84 10.91 17.48
N ASN A 357 -13.80 10.77 18.40
CA ASN A 357 -15.21 10.45 18.08
C ASN A 357 -16.03 11.72 17.77
N SER A 358 -15.53 12.54 16.89
CA SER A 358 -16.20 13.78 16.50
C SER A 358 -17.20 13.55 15.37
N VAL A 359 -18.20 14.43 15.23
CA VAL A 359 -19.11 14.44 14.10
C VAL A 359 -18.39 14.77 12.80
N PHE A 360 -19.01 14.46 11.66
CA PHE A 360 -18.41 14.60 10.34
C PHE A 360 -17.75 15.98 10.10
N GLU A 361 -18.45 17.09 10.42
CA GLU A 361 -17.93 18.44 10.17
C GLU A 361 -16.67 18.75 11.00
N VAL A 362 -16.62 18.33 12.25
CA VAL A 362 -15.44 18.53 13.09
C VAL A 362 -14.27 17.74 12.53
N LYS A 363 -14.47 16.46 12.16
CA LYS A 363 -13.46 15.63 11.50
C LYS A 363 -12.97 16.27 10.21
N ARG A 364 -13.91 16.77 9.40
CA ARG A 364 -13.61 17.45 8.14
C ARG A 364 -12.69 18.65 8.35
N GLN A 365 -12.99 19.53 9.31
CA GLN A 365 -12.15 20.70 9.61
C GLN A 365 -10.76 20.29 10.10
N LEU A 366 -10.65 19.28 10.96
CA LEU A 366 -9.38 18.78 11.46
C LEU A 366 -8.54 18.17 10.34
N ILE A 367 -9.14 17.35 9.47
CA ILE A 367 -8.47 16.75 8.32
C ILE A 367 -7.99 17.83 7.33
N MET A 368 -8.82 18.83 7.01
CA MET A 368 -8.42 19.93 6.15
C MET A 368 -7.27 20.75 6.75
N LYS A 369 -7.27 20.95 8.06
CA LYS A 369 -6.17 21.61 8.76
C LYS A 369 -4.88 20.80 8.65
N LYS A 370 -4.94 19.50 8.90
CA LYS A 370 -3.81 18.59 8.82
C LYS A 370 -3.23 18.47 7.40
N ASP A 371 -4.10 18.38 6.39
CA ASP A 371 -3.70 18.43 4.97
C ASP A 371 -2.97 19.74 4.64
N ALA A 372 -3.48 20.88 5.12
CA ALA A 372 -2.82 22.19 4.97
C ALA A 372 -1.47 22.30 5.71
N GLU A 373 -1.29 21.58 6.81
CA GLU A 373 -0.03 21.47 7.56
C GLU A 373 0.97 20.52 6.87
N GLY A 374 0.58 19.84 5.78
CA GLY A 374 1.42 18.93 5.01
C GLY A 374 1.44 17.49 5.55
N GLU A 375 0.56 17.14 6.49
CA GLU A 375 0.39 15.74 6.90
C GLU A 375 -0.23 14.93 5.77
N TYR A 376 0.27 13.71 5.56
CA TYR A 376 -0.26 12.84 4.51
C TYR A 376 -1.64 12.32 4.87
N ILE A 377 -2.63 12.68 4.07
CA ILE A 377 -3.98 12.13 4.10
C ILE A 377 -4.16 11.16 2.92
N PRO A 378 -4.59 9.90 3.13
CA PRO A 378 -4.88 9.01 2.02
C PRO A 378 -5.82 9.63 1.00
N TYR A 379 -5.54 9.42 -0.27
CA TYR A 379 -6.25 10.09 -1.37
C TYR A 379 -7.78 9.96 -1.28
N CYS A 380 -8.28 8.75 -1.08
CA CYS A 380 -9.72 8.51 -0.96
C CYS A 380 -10.33 9.11 0.30
N THR A 381 -9.59 9.10 1.42
CA THR A 381 -10.01 9.76 2.68
C THR A 381 -10.19 11.24 2.48
N ARG A 382 -9.23 11.89 1.82
CA ARG A 382 -9.33 13.31 1.47
C ARG A 382 -10.57 13.59 0.62
N LEU A 383 -10.84 12.76 -0.40
CA LEU A 383 -12.03 12.91 -1.25
C LEU A 383 -13.35 12.77 -0.47
N VAL A 384 -13.40 11.84 0.51
CA VAL A 384 -14.56 11.67 1.42
C VAL A 384 -14.84 12.97 2.16
N PHE A 385 -13.87 13.53 2.87
CA PHE A 385 -14.05 14.73 3.67
C PHE A 385 -14.20 16.01 2.85
N LEU A 386 -13.75 16.01 1.60
CA LEU A 386 -14.03 17.09 0.62
C LEU A 386 -15.36 16.87 -0.13
N LYS A 387 -16.09 15.78 0.11
CA LYS A 387 -17.36 15.47 -0.56
C LYS A 387 -17.25 15.32 -2.09
N TYR A 388 -16.11 14.89 -2.61
CA TYR A 388 -15.89 14.76 -4.06
C TYR A 388 -16.56 13.54 -4.71
N TYR A 389 -17.14 12.63 -3.93
CA TYR A 389 -17.91 11.50 -4.46
C TYR A 389 -19.34 11.86 -4.87
N ASN A 390 -19.86 13.03 -4.48
CA ASN A 390 -21.19 13.49 -4.89
C ASN A 390 -21.22 13.78 -6.39
N LYS A 391 -22.20 13.20 -7.08
CA LYS A 391 -22.35 13.29 -8.55
C LYS A 391 -23.03 14.58 -8.99
N ASP A 392 -23.98 15.08 -8.19
CA ASP A 392 -24.82 16.24 -8.54
C ASP A 392 -24.20 17.54 -8.00
N LYS A 393 -23.18 18.03 -8.73
CA LYS A 393 -22.48 19.28 -8.35
C LYS A 393 -23.34 20.53 -8.53
N GLU A 394 -24.41 20.48 -9.32
CA GLU A 394 -25.26 21.65 -9.63
C GLU A 394 -26.24 21.97 -8.49
N ASP A 395 -26.68 20.96 -7.69
CA ASP A 395 -27.61 21.12 -6.56
C ASP A 395 -26.96 20.93 -5.19
N PHE A 396 -25.62 21.01 -5.09
CA PHE A 396 -24.92 20.86 -3.82
C PHE A 396 -25.32 21.97 -2.86
N SER A 397 -26.28 21.69 -1.99
CA SER A 397 -26.61 22.65 -0.93
C SER A 397 -25.42 22.76 0.02
N VAL A 398 -25.07 23.96 0.39
CA VAL A 398 -23.96 24.22 1.31
C VAL A 398 -24.18 23.52 2.66
N GLN A 399 -25.42 23.24 3.01
CA GLN A 399 -25.81 22.49 4.21
C GLN A 399 -25.37 21.03 4.16
N GLN A 400 -25.40 20.37 3.00
CA GLN A 400 -24.94 19.00 2.81
C GLN A 400 -23.44 18.80 3.10
N SER A 401 -22.63 19.86 3.11
CA SER A 401 -21.21 19.76 3.44
C SER A 401 -20.92 19.45 4.93
N PHE A 402 -21.89 19.53 5.83
CA PHE A 402 -21.68 19.43 7.27
C PHE A 402 -21.97 18.04 7.86
N TYR A 403 -22.58 17.12 7.11
CA TYR A 403 -22.89 15.78 7.56
C TYR A 403 -22.65 14.74 6.47
N TRP A 404 -22.59 13.48 6.85
CA TRP A 404 -22.41 12.33 5.95
C TRP A 404 -23.76 11.66 5.73
N SER A 405 -24.43 12.01 4.60
CA SER A 405 -25.79 11.56 4.26
C SER A 405 -25.80 10.11 3.75
N GLU A 406 -26.99 9.56 3.56
CA GLU A 406 -27.19 8.26 2.88
C GLU A 406 -26.76 8.33 1.41
N GLU A 407 -27.03 9.43 0.75
CA GLU A 407 -26.59 9.65 -0.61
C GLU A 407 -25.07 9.70 -0.72
N ASP A 408 -24.38 10.36 0.21
CA ASP A 408 -22.91 10.33 0.30
C ASP A 408 -22.38 8.90 0.41
N ARG A 409 -23.01 8.09 1.27
CA ARG A 409 -22.64 6.68 1.47
C ARG A 409 -22.83 5.87 0.21
N LYS A 410 -23.96 6.04 -0.46
CA LYS A 410 -24.26 5.37 -1.73
C LYS A 410 -23.24 5.77 -2.79
N ASN A 411 -23.01 7.05 -2.99
CA ASN A 411 -22.05 7.55 -3.98
C ASN A 411 -20.61 7.09 -3.67
N TYR A 412 -20.26 7.00 -2.41
CA TYR A 412 -18.95 6.48 -1.97
C TYR A 412 -18.84 4.97 -2.23
N LEU A 413 -19.87 4.19 -1.92
CA LEU A 413 -19.90 2.76 -2.21
C LEU A 413 -19.85 2.51 -3.72
N ASP A 414 -20.65 3.22 -4.54
CA ASP A 414 -20.60 3.16 -6.00
C ASP A 414 -19.18 3.46 -6.54
N ALA A 415 -18.48 4.41 -5.91
CA ALA A 415 -17.09 4.72 -6.29
C ALA A 415 -16.14 3.59 -5.96
N ILE A 416 -16.28 2.95 -4.78
CA ILE A 416 -15.50 1.77 -4.40
C ILE A 416 -15.77 0.63 -5.41
N GLU A 417 -17.04 0.33 -5.69
CA GLU A 417 -17.44 -0.71 -6.64
C GLU A 417 -16.82 -0.49 -8.02
N LYS A 418 -16.96 0.70 -8.55
CA LYS A 418 -16.43 1.07 -9.87
C LYS A 418 -14.91 0.94 -9.96
N ILE A 419 -14.19 1.34 -8.92
CA ILE A 419 -12.72 1.27 -8.86
C ILE A 419 -12.23 -0.18 -8.77
N LEU A 420 -12.93 -1.02 -8.01
CA LEU A 420 -12.54 -2.40 -7.76
C LEU A 420 -13.07 -3.39 -8.79
N GLU A 421 -14.02 -3.00 -9.65
CA GLU A 421 -14.72 -3.86 -10.60
C GLU A 421 -13.77 -4.73 -11.43
N ASN A 422 -12.74 -4.13 -12.04
CA ASN A 422 -11.82 -4.85 -12.92
C ASN A 422 -11.03 -5.93 -12.17
N VAL A 423 -10.62 -5.66 -10.94
CA VAL A 423 -9.84 -6.60 -10.14
C VAL A 423 -10.75 -7.70 -9.57
N LEU A 424 -11.94 -7.34 -9.07
CA LEU A 424 -12.87 -8.32 -8.49
C LEU A 424 -13.49 -9.24 -9.54
N ASN A 425 -13.50 -8.83 -10.81
CA ASN A 425 -13.93 -9.67 -11.94
C ASN A 425 -12.77 -10.43 -12.62
N ALA A 426 -11.52 -10.28 -12.14
CA ALA A 426 -10.37 -10.98 -12.71
C ALA A 426 -10.54 -12.50 -12.64
N THR A 427 -10.20 -13.20 -13.71
CA THR A 427 -10.23 -14.67 -13.82
C THR A 427 -8.84 -15.25 -13.63
N ASN A 428 -8.77 -16.53 -13.26
CA ASN A 428 -7.49 -17.23 -13.17
C ASN A 428 -6.91 -17.42 -14.59
N PRO A 429 -5.80 -16.76 -14.96
CA PRO A 429 -5.22 -16.86 -16.30
C PRO A 429 -4.71 -18.28 -16.63
N ASP A 430 -4.37 -19.09 -15.61
CA ASP A 430 -3.88 -20.47 -15.82
C ASP A 430 -5.01 -21.43 -16.22
N LYS A 431 -6.29 -21.07 -15.95
CA LYS A 431 -7.47 -21.87 -16.34
C LYS A 431 -8.01 -21.51 -17.73
N GLU A 432 -7.72 -20.33 -18.25
CA GLU A 432 -8.15 -19.91 -19.58
C GLU A 432 -7.50 -20.75 -20.69
N GLU A 433 -6.26 -21.21 -20.52
CA GLU A 433 -5.55 -22.06 -21.50
C GLU A 433 -6.15 -23.45 -21.69
N THR A 434 -6.75 -24.01 -20.65
CA THR A 434 -7.38 -25.33 -20.75
C THR A 434 -8.66 -25.30 -21.57
N THR A 435 -9.40 -24.19 -21.55
CA THR A 435 -10.63 -24.00 -22.33
C THR A 435 -10.35 -23.69 -23.80
N ASP A 436 -9.32 -22.94 -24.11
CA ASP A 436 -8.93 -22.62 -25.50
C ASP A 436 -8.30 -23.84 -26.20
N ASN A 437 -7.49 -24.62 -25.49
CA ASN A 437 -6.91 -25.86 -26.02
C ASN A 437 -7.98 -26.98 -26.21
N VAL A 438 -9.05 -26.99 -25.40
CA VAL A 438 -10.17 -27.93 -25.58
C VAL A 438 -10.99 -27.54 -26.81
N LYS A 439 -11.26 -26.24 -27.04
CA LYS A 439 -11.96 -25.77 -28.23
C LYS A 439 -11.18 -26.00 -29.52
N LEU A 440 -9.87 -25.71 -29.53
CA LEU A 440 -8.99 -26.01 -30.67
C LEU A 440 -8.90 -27.50 -31.00
N ASN A 441 -8.92 -28.36 -29.99
CA ASN A 441 -8.94 -29.82 -30.18
C ASN A 441 -10.32 -30.38 -30.60
N GLU A 442 -11.39 -29.69 -30.30
CA GLU A 442 -12.74 -30.05 -30.79
C GLU A 442 -12.97 -29.56 -32.24
N GLU A 443 -12.47 -28.39 -32.63
CA GLU A 443 -12.53 -27.90 -34.02
C GLU A 443 -11.67 -28.72 -34.97
N ASN A 444 -10.48 -29.17 -34.56
CA ASN A 444 -9.61 -30.07 -35.33
C ASN A 444 -10.09 -31.55 -35.40
N LYS A 445 -11.18 -31.91 -34.74
CA LYS A 445 -11.82 -33.24 -34.86
C LYS A 445 -12.90 -33.30 -35.92
N TYR A 446 -13.27 -32.18 -36.52
CA TYR A 446 -14.31 -32.07 -37.55
C TYR A 446 -13.78 -31.60 -38.92
N GLU A 447 -12.43 -31.44 -39.04
CA GLU A 447 -11.73 -31.44 -40.34
C GLU A 447 -11.09 -32.81 -40.59
#